data_c71a172bafe339c26dc8966524dce954
#
_entry.id   c71a172bafe339c26dc8966524dce954
#
_cell.length_a   1.000
_cell.length_b   1.000
_cell.length_c   1.000
_cell.angle_alpha   90.00
_cell.angle_beta   90.00
_cell.angle_gamma   90.00
#
_symmetry.space_group_name_H-M   'P 1'
#
loop_
_entity.id
_entity.type
_entity.pdbx_description
1 polymer ?
#
loop_
_entity_poly.entity_id
_entity_poly.type
_entity_poly.pdbx_seq_one_letter_code
_entity_poly.pdbx_strand_id
1 'polypeptide(L)'
;MAEKPTYNELERKIKKLETEALEYMRRERELTAERKLVDYGHMKRTISLMKINEELNTEIKEIKSADKEELEQISDKLRERIKELNCLYNISSFREGNDFSLDSLLQEIVDFIPPACRHPEITCARIIFDGYEFTTKNFSDSVCKQSFNIRVNNKQIGILEVCHLEKKSELEKALLLEEEKSLIGAIAESISRIVEREWAEAEIRKCRDKIEELIKQPQ
;
A
#
# COMPACT_ATOMS: atom_id res chain seq x y z
N MET A 1 42.63 84.56 -42.39
CA MET A 1 41.30 84.50 -42.98
C MET A 1 41.18 83.22 -43.80
N ALA A 2 40.30 82.32 -43.40
CA ALA A 2 40.10 81.06 -44.16
C ALA A 2 39.40 81.45 -45.56
N GLU A 3 40.04 81.10 -46.66
CA GLU A 3 39.49 81.30 -47.96
C GLU A 3 38.10 80.56 -48.04
N LYS A 4 37.10 81.25 -48.58
CA LYS A 4 35.80 80.65 -48.78
C LYS A 4 35.90 79.59 -49.89
N PRO A 5 35.40 78.36 -49.67
CA PRO A 5 35.50 77.27 -50.61
C PRO A 5 34.79 77.71 -51.94
N THR A 6 35.41 77.35 -53.06
CA THR A 6 34.88 77.60 -54.41
C THR A 6 33.64 76.73 -54.62
N TYR A 7 32.74 77.20 -55.55
CA TYR A 7 31.51 76.47 -55.90
C TYR A 7 31.80 74.99 -56.22
N ASN A 8 32.82 74.76 -57.04
CA ASN A 8 33.23 73.37 -57.43
C ASN A 8 33.68 72.51 -56.26
N GLU A 9 34.31 73.11 -55.28
CA GLU A 9 34.73 72.32 -54.02
C GLU A 9 33.51 71.96 -53.15
N LEU A 10 32.54 72.90 -53.08
CA LEU A 10 31.30 72.58 -52.37
C LEU A 10 30.45 71.50 -53.12
N GLU A 11 30.39 71.59 -54.44
CA GLU A 11 29.70 70.56 -55.23
C GLU A 11 30.34 69.14 -55.10
N ARG A 12 31.66 69.07 -55.11
CA ARG A 12 32.39 67.79 -54.81
C ARG A 12 32.12 67.30 -53.41
N LYS A 13 32.05 68.16 -52.42
CA LYS A 13 31.77 67.83 -51.05
C LYS A 13 30.32 67.35 -50.86
N ILE A 14 29.38 67.96 -51.49
CA ILE A 14 27.99 67.49 -51.51
C ILE A 14 27.88 66.14 -52.14
N LYS A 15 28.45 65.88 -53.30
CA LYS A 15 28.43 64.62 -53.97
C LYS A 15 29.10 63.51 -53.17
N LYS A 16 30.17 63.83 -52.44
CA LYS A 16 30.85 62.92 -51.50
C LYS A 16 29.96 62.55 -50.32
N LEU A 17 29.30 63.54 -49.71
CA LEU A 17 28.38 63.33 -48.60
C LEU A 17 27.12 62.56 -49.00
N GLU A 18 26.63 62.81 -50.23
CA GLU A 18 25.50 62.02 -50.76
C GLU A 18 25.88 60.54 -50.97
N THR A 19 27.10 60.24 -51.48
CA THR A 19 27.56 58.87 -51.63
C THR A 19 27.78 58.20 -50.27
N GLU A 20 28.37 58.88 -49.34
CA GLU A 20 28.53 58.36 -47.92
C GLU A 20 27.18 58.12 -47.27
N ALA A 21 26.23 59.01 -47.43
CA ALA A 21 24.85 58.86 -46.91
C ALA A 21 24.14 57.66 -47.53
N LEU A 22 24.28 57.41 -48.83
CA LEU A 22 23.76 56.22 -49.49
C LEU A 22 24.37 54.90 -48.98
N GLU A 23 25.68 54.91 -48.75
CA GLU A 23 26.38 53.74 -48.16
C GLU A 23 25.93 53.46 -46.75
N TYR A 24 25.76 54.53 -45.91
CA TYR A 24 25.22 54.36 -44.56
C TYR A 24 23.82 53.80 -44.56
N MET A 25 22.91 54.32 -45.38
CA MET A 25 21.53 53.79 -45.50
C MET A 25 21.49 52.34 -46.02
N ARG A 26 22.38 51.98 -46.90
CA ARG A 26 22.51 50.57 -47.37
C ARG A 26 22.96 49.65 -46.22
N ARG A 27 24.00 50.02 -45.51
CA ARG A 27 24.54 49.29 -44.36
C ARG A 27 23.52 49.17 -43.24
N GLU A 28 22.78 50.21 -42.92
CA GLU A 28 21.68 50.18 -41.96
C GLU A 28 20.58 49.17 -42.34
N ARG A 29 20.17 49.13 -43.62
CA ARG A 29 19.21 48.17 -44.11
C ARG A 29 19.71 46.74 -44.00
N GLU A 30 20.97 46.49 -44.33
CA GLU A 30 21.61 45.15 -44.22
C GLU A 30 21.63 44.71 -42.76
N LEU A 31 22.09 45.53 -41.84
CA LEU A 31 22.10 45.24 -40.41
C LEU A 31 20.71 45.01 -39.81
N THR A 32 19.72 45.78 -40.26
CA THR A 32 18.31 45.62 -39.86
C THR A 32 17.73 44.31 -40.35
N ALA A 33 18.08 43.88 -41.57
CA ALA A 33 17.66 42.58 -42.12
C ALA A 33 18.30 41.40 -41.38
N GLU A 34 19.62 41.48 -41.09
CA GLU A 34 20.35 40.47 -40.28
C GLU A 34 19.74 40.35 -38.88
N ARG A 35 19.50 41.46 -38.20
CA ARG A 35 18.86 41.49 -36.89
C ARG A 35 17.50 40.81 -36.88
N LYS A 36 16.64 41.11 -37.85
CA LYS A 36 15.32 40.44 -38.01
C LYS A 36 15.46 38.94 -38.20
N LEU A 37 16.46 38.46 -38.93
CA LEU A 37 16.71 37.05 -39.15
C LEU A 37 17.13 36.35 -37.85
N VAL A 38 18.01 36.98 -37.08
CA VAL A 38 18.44 36.48 -35.77
C VAL A 38 17.28 36.44 -34.78
N ASP A 39 16.49 37.53 -34.71
CA ASP A 39 15.32 37.59 -33.80
C ASP A 39 14.29 36.51 -34.16
N TYR A 40 14.05 36.26 -35.46
CA TYR A 40 13.17 35.19 -35.91
C TYR A 40 13.74 33.78 -35.49
N GLY A 41 15.04 33.59 -35.64
CA GLY A 41 15.70 32.37 -35.20
C GLY A 41 15.56 32.12 -33.68
N HIS A 42 15.73 33.17 -32.89
CA HIS A 42 15.54 33.08 -31.42
C HIS A 42 14.08 32.78 -31.05
N MET A 43 13.13 33.47 -31.70
CA MET A 43 11.70 33.24 -31.47
C MET A 43 11.31 31.79 -31.79
N LYS A 44 11.73 31.27 -32.94
CA LYS A 44 11.49 29.87 -33.34
C LYS A 44 12.05 28.88 -32.30
N ARG A 45 13.27 29.14 -31.82
CA ARG A 45 13.93 28.30 -30.81
C ARG A 45 13.19 28.35 -29.45
N THR A 46 12.73 29.54 -29.05
CA THR A 46 11.93 29.71 -27.82
C THR A 46 10.61 28.95 -27.89
N ILE A 47 9.88 29.02 -29.00
CA ILE A 47 8.64 28.27 -29.20
C ILE A 47 8.90 26.77 -29.13
N SER A 48 9.97 26.30 -29.76
CA SER A 48 10.35 24.87 -29.72
C SER A 48 10.68 24.39 -28.29
N LEU A 49 11.40 25.21 -27.53
CA LEU A 49 11.73 24.90 -26.12
C LEU A 49 10.49 24.92 -25.22
N MET A 50 9.55 25.84 -25.43
CA MET A 50 8.29 25.87 -24.71
C MET A 50 7.49 24.58 -24.95
N LYS A 51 7.40 24.13 -26.20
CA LYS A 51 6.69 22.90 -26.54
C LYS A 51 7.32 21.66 -25.88
N ILE A 52 8.64 21.53 -25.96
CA ILE A 52 9.36 20.42 -25.29
C ILE A 52 9.14 20.47 -23.77
N ASN A 53 9.14 21.66 -23.19
CA ASN A 53 8.93 21.81 -21.74
C ASN A 53 7.50 21.42 -21.31
N GLU A 54 6.50 21.73 -22.14
CA GLU A 54 5.12 21.27 -21.90
C GLU A 54 5.00 19.75 -22.01
N GLU A 55 5.61 19.14 -23.03
CA GLU A 55 5.64 17.69 -23.22
C GLU A 55 6.31 17.00 -22.00
N LEU A 56 7.49 17.47 -21.57
CA LEU A 56 8.18 16.95 -20.40
C LEU A 56 7.37 17.11 -19.12
N ASN A 57 6.68 18.21 -18.93
CA ASN A 57 5.85 18.43 -17.75
C ASN A 57 4.64 17.48 -17.71
N THR A 58 4.07 17.12 -18.85
CA THR A 58 3.00 16.11 -18.90
C THR A 58 3.52 14.73 -18.58
N GLU A 59 4.65 14.30 -19.14
CA GLU A 59 5.30 13.02 -18.84
C GLU A 59 5.66 12.91 -17.34
N ILE A 60 6.22 13.97 -16.76
CA ILE A 60 6.56 13.99 -15.31
C ILE A 60 5.31 13.81 -14.45
N LYS A 61 4.18 14.41 -14.84
CA LYS A 61 2.92 14.25 -14.10
C LYS A 61 2.40 12.81 -14.18
N GLU A 62 2.46 12.20 -15.37
CA GLU A 62 2.02 10.83 -15.60
C GLU A 62 2.87 9.84 -14.79
N ILE A 63 4.20 9.97 -14.83
CA ILE A 63 5.12 9.14 -14.04
C ILE A 63 4.85 9.30 -12.53
N LYS A 64 4.73 10.54 -12.04
CA LYS A 64 4.45 10.78 -10.61
C LYS A 64 3.12 10.21 -10.15
N SER A 65 2.08 10.20 -11.00
CA SER A 65 0.80 9.60 -10.65
C SER A 65 0.88 8.07 -10.59
N ALA A 66 1.58 7.45 -11.54
CA ALA A 66 1.80 6.01 -11.57
C ALA A 66 2.63 5.53 -10.35
N ASP A 67 3.74 6.21 -10.05
CA ASP A 67 4.59 5.92 -8.89
C ASP A 67 3.80 6.04 -7.58
N LYS A 68 2.91 7.03 -7.48
CA LYS A 68 2.07 7.22 -6.30
C LYS A 68 1.07 6.09 -6.11
N GLU A 69 0.41 5.67 -7.17
CA GLU A 69 -0.53 4.53 -7.13
C GLU A 69 0.16 3.23 -6.75
N GLU A 70 1.35 2.96 -7.29
CA GLU A 70 2.15 1.78 -6.94
C GLU A 70 2.57 1.81 -5.46
N LEU A 71 3.00 2.98 -4.96
CA LEU A 71 3.40 3.16 -3.57
C LEU A 71 2.21 2.95 -2.61
N GLU A 72 1.02 3.45 -2.95
CA GLU A 72 -0.20 3.23 -2.18
C GLU A 72 -0.57 1.75 -2.12
N GLN A 73 -0.50 1.03 -3.24
CA GLN A 73 -0.77 -0.41 -3.28
C GLN A 73 0.22 -1.22 -2.42
N ILE A 74 1.52 -0.88 -2.47
CA ILE A 74 2.54 -1.53 -1.65
C ILE A 74 2.29 -1.23 -0.16
N SER A 75 1.94 0.01 0.17
CA SER A 75 1.63 0.41 1.56
C SER A 75 0.44 -0.36 2.12
N ASP A 76 -0.62 -0.53 1.33
CA ASP A 76 -1.81 -1.27 1.74
C ASP A 76 -1.51 -2.76 1.94
N LYS A 77 -0.74 -3.38 1.03
CA LYS A 77 -0.27 -4.76 1.20
C LYS A 77 0.56 -4.95 2.47
N LEU A 78 1.46 -4.00 2.77
CA LEU A 78 2.27 -4.04 3.98
C LEU A 78 1.40 -3.93 5.23
N ARG A 79 0.38 -3.06 5.25
CA ARG A 79 -0.54 -2.93 6.38
C ARG A 79 -1.30 -4.22 6.63
N GLU A 80 -1.79 -4.89 5.59
CA GLU A 80 -2.46 -6.19 5.73
C GLU A 80 -1.49 -7.24 6.30
N ARG A 81 -0.26 -7.32 5.80
CA ARG A 81 0.75 -8.24 6.34
C ARG A 81 1.09 -7.98 7.81
N ILE A 82 1.15 -6.72 8.23
CA ILE A 82 1.35 -6.36 9.64
C ILE A 82 0.18 -6.83 10.50
N LYS A 83 -1.07 -6.67 10.04
CA LYS A 83 -2.25 -7.17 10.76
C LYS A 83 -2.21 -8.70 10.94
N GLU A 84 -1.90 -9.43 9.86
CA GLU A 84 -1.74 -10.89 9.88
C GLU A 84 -0.69 -11.33 10.90
N LEU A 85 0.50 -10.72 10.84
CA LEU A 85 1.60 -11.04 11.75
C LEU A 85 1.25 -10.72 13.21
N ASN A 86 0.60 -9.59 13.47
CA ASN A 86 0.18 -9.23 14.81
C ASN A 86 -0.86 -10.21 15.37
N CYS A 87 -1.80 -10.66 14.53
CA CYS A 87 -2.76 -11.67 14.91
C CYS A 87 -2.07 -12.98 15.33
N LEU A 88 -1.18 -13.50 14.49
CA LEU A 88 -0.43 -14.73 14.78
C LEU A 88 0.52 -14.58 15.99
N TYR A 89 1.15 -13.41 16.13
CA TYR A 89 1.99 -13.11 17.28
C TYR A 89 1.18 -13.08 18.58
N ASN A 90 0.04 -12.41 18.60
CA ASN A 90 -0.82 -12.39 19.78
C ASN A 90 -1.27 -13.80 20.18
N ILE A 91 -1.73 -14.61 19.21
CA ILE A 91 -2.09 -16.02 19.48
C ILE A 91 -0.91 -16.81 20.03
N SER A 92 0.31 -16.56 19.58
CA SER A 92 1.50 -17.26 20.09
C SER A 92 1.97 -16.74 21.44
N SER A 93 1.77 -15.46 21.76
CA SER A 93 2.19 -14.84 23.01
C SER A 93 1.29 -15.19 24.20
N PHE A 94 0.05 -15.60 23.97
CA PHE A 94 -0.83 -16.15 25.02
C PHE A 94 -0.24 -17.40 25.72
N ARG A 95 0.83 -17.97 25.16
CA ARG A 95 1.54 -19.15 25.72
C ARG A 95 2.34 -18.87 26.98
N GLU A 96 2.66 -17.61 27.29
CA GLU A 96 3.62 -17.27 28.35
C GLU A 96 2.97 -16.79 29.67
N GLY A 97 1.64 -16.59 29.68
CA GLY A 97 0.90 -16.14 30.88
C GLY A 97 0.28 -17.30 31.66
N ASN A 98 0.67 -17.45 32.90
CA ASN A 98 0.08 -18.43 33.86
C ASN A 98 -1.43 -18.10 34.08
N ASP A 99 -2.26 -19.17 34.14
CA ASP A 99 -3.65 -19.20 34.61
C ASP A 99 -4.76 -18.78 33.64
N PHE A 100 -4.57 -18.79 32.32
CA PHE A 100 -5.70 -18.67 31.42
C PHE A 100 -6.39 -20.02 31.20
N SER A 101 -7.73 -20.02 31.34
CA SER A 101 -8.51 -21.20 30.93
C SER A 101 -8.55 -21.26 29.40
N LEU A 102 -8.61 -22.47 28.84
CA LEU A 102 -8.74 -22.69 27.39
C LEU A 102 -9.93 -21.89 26.80
N ASP A 103 -11.01 -21.79 27.55
CA ASP A 103 -12.22 -21.04 27.15
C ASP A 103 -11.95 -19.55 26.98
N SER A 104 -11.21 -18.94 27.91
CA SER A 104 -10.82 -17.52 27.81
C SER A 104 -9.93 -17.29 26.61
N LEU A 105 -9.00 -18.20 26.34
CA LEU A 105 -8.12 -18.13 25.19
C LEU A 105 -8.90 -18.23 23.86
N LEU A 106 -9.84 -19.17 23.75
CA LEU A 106 -10.64 -19.33 22.55
C LEU A 106 -11.54 -18.10 22.30
N GLN A 107 -12.08 -17.49 23.36
CA GLN A 107 -12.83 -16.25 23.25
C GLN A 107 -11.96 -15.08 22.76
N GLU A 108 -10.76 -14.93 23.33
CA GLU A 108 -9.83 -13.89 22.87
C GLU A 108 -9.39 -14.10 21.42
N ILE A 109 -9.09 -15.34 21.02
CA ILE A 109 -8.74 -15.65 19.62
C ILE A 109 -9.88 -15.25 18.68
N VAL A 110 -11.13 -15.57 19.01
CA VAL A 110 -12.28 -15.23 18.17
C VAL A 110 -12.44 -13.72 18.03
N ASP A 111 -12.20 -12.96 19.09
CA ASP A 111 -12.30 -11.50 19.09
C ASP A 111 -11.14 -10.82 18.29
N PHE A 112 -10.00 -11.51 18.09
CA PHE A 112 -8.89 -11.03 17.27
C PHE A 112 -9.06 -11.27 15.76
N ILE A 113 -9.99 -12.11 15.34
CA ILE A 113 -10.17 -12.45 13.92
C ILE A 113 -10.68 -11.27 13.10
N PRO A 114 -11.76 -10.56 13.48
CA PRO A 114 -12.27 -9.45 12.67
C PRO A 114 -11.25 -8.33 12.43
N PRO A 115 -10.47 -7.87 13.44
CA PRO A 115 -9.42 -6.87 13.22
C PRO A 115 -8.32 -7.29 12.24
N ALA A 116 -8.09 -8.60 12.09
CA ALA A 116 -7.10 -9.15 11.18
C ALA A 116 -7.60 -9.28 9.73
N CYS A 117 -8.91 -9.15 9.51
CA CYS A 117 -9.53 -9.18 8.20
C CYS A 117 -9.56 -7.79 7.55
N ARG A 118 -9.76 -7.77 6.23
CA ARG A 118 -9.80 -6.53 5.44
C ARG A 118 -10.98 -5.61 5.81
N HIS A 119 -12.10 -6.21 6.18
CA HIS A 119 -13.34 -5.51 6.52
C HIS A 119 -13.81 -5.87 7.95
N PRO A 120 -13.12 -5.36 8.99
CA PRO A 120 -13.41 -5.71 10.38
C PRO A 120 -14.85 -5.43 10.80
N GLU A 121 -15.44 -4.36 10.27
CA GLU A 121 -16.77 -3.87 10.61
C GLU A 121 -17.91 -4.81 10.19
N ILE A 122 -17.70 -5.61 9.16
CA ILE A 122 -18.68 -6.56 8.65
C ILE A 122 -18.26 -8.03 8.86
N THR A 123 -17.05 -8.25 9.38
CA THR A 123 -16.55 -9.60 9.67
C THR A 123 -16.99 -10.01 11.06
N CYS A 124 -17.47 -11.23 11.19
CA CYS A 124 -17.72 -11.88 12.46
C CYS A 124 -17.17 -13.31 12.44
N ALA A 125 -16.86 -13.83 13.61
CA ALA A 125 -16.25 -15.14 13.75
C ALA A 125 -16.92 -15.95 14.88
N ARG A 126 -16.85 -17.28 14.73
CA ARG A 126 -17.28 -18.24 15.74
C ARG A 126 -16.29 -19.40 15.82
N ILE A 127 -15.96 -19.83 17.01
CA ILE A 127 -15.29 -21.11 17.28
C ILE A 127 -16.28 -22.01 17.98
N ILE A 128 -16.50 -23.20 17.41
CA ILE A 128 -17.22 -24.30 18.06
C ILE A 128 -16.16 -25.30 18.49
N PHE A 129 -16.05 -25.56 19.81
CA PHE A 129 -15.03 -26.43 20.35
C PHE A 129 -15.60 -27.26 21.50
N ASP A 130 -15.50 -28.59 21.38
CA ASP A 130 -16.02 -29.56 22.37
C ASP A 130 -17.48 -29.28 22.82
N GLY A 131 -18.31 -28.81 21.86
CA GLY A 131 -19.73 -28.49 22.10
C GLY A 131 -19.99 -27.07 22.67
N TYR A 132 -18.95 -26.30 22.99
CA TYR A 132 -19.07 -24.90 23.39
C TYR A 132 -18.90 -23.97 22.22
N GLU A 133 -19.57 -22.82 22.27
CA GLU A 133 -19.49 -21.78 21.24
C GLU A 133 -18.84 -20.50 21.80
N PHE A 134 -17.84 -20.00 21.08
CA PHE A 134 -17.18 -18.73 21.32
C PHE A 134 -17.44 -17.83 20.12
N THR A 135 -18.03 -16.64 20.33
CA THR A 135 -18.48 -15.78 19.24
C THR A 135 -18.02 -14.35 19.42
N THR A 136 -17.80 -13.64 18.32
CA THR A 136 -17.64 -12.18 18.34
C THR A 136 -18.97 -11.52 18.72
N LYS A 137 -18.90 -10.31 19.29
CA LYS A 137 -20.09 -9.56 19.74
C LYS A 137 -21.12 -9.29 18.64
N ASN A 138 -20.65 -9.14 17.42
CA ASN A 138 -21.45 -8.89 16.22
C ASN A 138 -21.83 -10.17 15.45
N PHE A 139 -21.63 -11.35 16.06
CA PHE A 139 -21.88 -12.60 15.36
C PHE A 139 -23.35 -12.74 14.94
N SER A 140 -23.54 -13.09 13.67
CA SER A 140 -24.84 -13.45 13.12
C SER A 140 -24.63 -14.54 12.08
N ASP A 141 -25.44 -15.58 12.11
CA ASP A 141 -25.38 -16.65 11.11
C ASP A 141 -25.68 -16.08 9.72
N SER A 142 -24.69 -16.06 8.88
CA SER A 142 -24.76 -15.57 7.50
C SER A 142 -24.65 -16.72 6.53
N VAL A 143 -25.26 -16.52 5.35
CA VAL A 143 -25.20 -17.47 4.23
C VAL A 143 -23.76 -17.56 3.65
N CYS A 144 -22.96 -16.50 3.82
CA CYS A 144 -21.57 -16.44 3.37
C CYS A 144 -20.63 -16.72 4.53
N LYS A 145 -20.37 -18.01 4.81
CA LYS A 145 -19.41 -18.42 5.83
C LYS A 145 -18.34 -19.34 5.25
N GLN A 146 -17.15 -19.24 5.81
CA GLN A 146 -16.06 -20.17 5.58
C GLN A 146 -15.72 -20.88 6.88
N SER A 147 -15.50 -22.18 6.79
CA SER A 147 -15.27 -23.05 7.92
C SER A 147 -13.90 -23.72 7.82
N PHE A 148 -13.16 -23.71 8.92
CA PHE A 148 -11.85 -24.31 9.07
C PHE A 148 -11.90 -25.31 10.22
N ASN A 149 -11.42 -26.53 9.97
CA ASN A 149 -11.44 -27.58 10.97
C ASN A 149 -10.33 -27.41 12.00
N ILE A 150 -10.67 -27.50 13.28
CA ILE A 150 -9.71 -27.63 14.38
C ILE A 150 -9.53 -29.11 14.67
N ARG A 151 -8.30 -29.60 14.52
CA ARG A 151 -7.99 -31.03 14.66
C ARG A 151 -6.94 -31.25 15.75
N VAL A 152 -7.18 -32.24 16.61
CA VAL A 152 -6.23 -32.68 17.62
C VAL A 152 -6.03 -34.20 17.44
N ASN A 153 -4.79 -34.66 17.37
CA ASN A 153 -4.46 -36.07 17.12
C ASN A 153 -5.24 -36.65 15.90
N ASN A 154 -5.32 -35.90 14.79
CA ASN A 154 -6.08 -36.23 13.56
C ASN A 154 -7.61 -36.36 13.74
N LYS A 155 -8.15 -36.06 14.91
CA LYS A 155 -9.61 -36.02 15.13
C LYS A 155 -10.10 -34.57 15.06
N GLN A 156 -11.16 -34.33 14.34
CA GLN A 156 -11.83 -33.02 14.36
C GLN A 156 -12.56 -32.88 15.69
N ILE A 157 -12.18 -31.84 16.44
CA ILE A 157 -12.73 -31.51 17.76
C ILE A 157 -13.44 -30.15 17.79
N GLY A 158 -13.25 -29.38 16.73
CA GLY A 158 -13.87 -28.07 16.62
C GLY A 158 -13.89 -27.53 15.20
N ILE A 159 -14.53 -26.41 15.05
CA ILE A 159 -14.64 -25.66 13.78
C ILE A 159 -14.47 -24.17 14.08
N LEU A 160 -13.66 -23.50 13.30
CA LEU A 160 -13.58 -22.06 13.23
C LEU A 160 -14.37 -21.59 12.02
N GLU A 161 -15.35 -20.73 12.22
CA GLU A 161 -16.17 -20.14 11.16
C GLU A 161 -15.97 -18.64 11.12
N VAL A 162 -15.82 -18.11 9.90
CA VAL A 162 -15.74 -16.65 9.66
C VAL A 162 -16.83 -16.28 8.66
N CYS A 163 -17.60 -15.25 8.98
CA CYS A 163 -18.74 -14.80 8.23
C CYS A 163 -18.65 -13.32 7.91
N HIS A 164 -19.21 -12.89 6.77
CA HIS A 164 -19.45 -11.49 6.46
C HIS A 164 -20.95 -11.17 6.57
N LEU A 165 -21.27 -10.10 7.29
CA LEU A 165 -22.67 -9.72 7.59
C LEU A 165 -23.40 -9.08 6.42
N GLU A 166 -22.69 -8.47 5.48
CA GLU A 166 -23.29 -7.77 4.35
C GLU A 166 -23.12 -8.55 3.03
N LYS A 167 -24.22 -8.63 2.27
CA LYS A 167 -24.19 -9.04 0.86
C LYS A 167 -23.76 -7.84 0.02
N LYS A 168 -22.47 -7.61 -0.21
CA LYS A 168 -22.05 -6.77 -1.33
C LYS A 168 -22.43 -7.46 -2.63
N SER A 169 -22.78 -6.64 -3.64
CA SER A 169 -23.34 -7.00 -4.95
C SER A 169 -22.89 -8.33 -5.53
N GLU A 170 -23.72 -8.96 -6.40
CA GLU A 170 -23.52 -10.33 -6.92
C GLU A 170 -22.15 -10.60 -7.61
N LEU A 171 -21.40 -9.58 -7.98
CA LEU A 171 -20.04 -9.72 -8.51
C LEU A 171 -18.95 -9.83 -7.43
N GLU A 172 -19.24 -9.40 -6.21
CA GLU A 172 -18.36 -9.51 -5.04
C GLU A 172 -19.02 -10.45 -4.00
N LYS A 173 -19.44 -11.62 -4.40
CA LYS A 173 -19.63 -12.77 -3.49
C LYS A 173 -18.26 -13.15 -2.93
N ALA A 174 -17.67 -12.20 -2.20
CA ALA A 174 -16.37 -12.33 -1.62
C ALA A 174 -16.43 -13.31 -0.47
N LEU A 175 -16.34 -14.55 -0.80
CA LEU A 175 -15.50 -15.47 -0.05
C LEU A 175 -14.28 -14.69 0.39
N LEU A 176 -13.82 -14.88 1.62
CA LEU A 176 -12.53 -14.36 2.10
C LEU A 176 -11.48 -14.44 0.98
N LEU A 177 -10.68 -13.41 0.84
CA LEU A 177 -9.54 -13.45 -0.07
C LEU A 177 -8.67 -14.67 0.22
N GLU A 178 -7.93 -15.18 -0.75
CA GLU A 178 -7.05 -16.34 -0.53
C GLU A 178 -6.04 -16.11 0.59
N GLU A 179 -5.60 -14.87 0.76
CA GLU A 179 -4.70 -14.46 1.87
C GLU A 179 -5.43 -14.55 3.21
N GLU A 180 -6.67 -14.09 3.32
CA GLU A 180 -7.49 -14.21 4.53
C GLU A 180 -7.80 -15.68 4.86
N LYS A 181 -8.09 -16.50 3.85
CA LYS A 181 -8.27 -17.96 4.05
C LYS A 181 -7.01 -18.60 4.61
N SER A 182 -5.84 -18.22 4.08
CA SER A 182 -4.56 -18.72 4.54
C SER A 182 -4.31 -18.32 6.00
N LEU A 183 -4.61 -17.06 6.36
CA LEU A 183 -4.50 -16.57 7.73
C LEU A 183 -5.43 -17.33 8.68
N ILE A 184 -6.71 -17.45 8.34
CA ILE A 184 -7.69 -18.16 9.18
C ILE A 184 -7.34 -19.63 9.32
N GLY A 185 -6.84 -20.25 8.24
CA GLY A 185 -6.31 -21.60 8.27
C GLY A 185 -5.13 -21.74 9.25
N ALA A 186 -4.17 -20.81 9.22
CA ALA A 186 -3.04 -20.78 10.15
C ALA A 186 -3.49 -20.56 11.61
N ILE A 187 -4.54 -19.77 11.84
CA ILE A 187 -5.15 -19.60 13.17
C ILE A 187 -5.75 -20.93 13.66
N ALA A 188 -6.53 -21.62 12.82
CA ALA A 188 -7.11 -22.92 13.17
C ALA A 188 -6.05 -23.97 13.49
N GLU A 189 -4.92 -24.00 12.75
CA GLU A 189 -3.79 -24.85 13.06
C GLU A 189 -3.10 -24.46 14.38
N SER A 190 -3.01 -23.17 14.67
CA SER A 190 -2.41 -22.68 15.92
C SER A 190 -3.26 -23.08 17.13
N ILE A 191 -4.59 -22.97 17.01
CA ILE A 191 -5.54 -23.46 18.03
C ILE A 191 -5.32 -24.97 18.24
N SER A 192 -5.26 -25.76 17.16
CA SER A 192 -5.02 -27.19 17.22
C SER A 192 -3.78 -27.53 18.05
N ARG A 193 -2.65 -26.86 17.75
CA ARG A 193 -1.37 -27.07 18.48
C ARG A 193 -1.43 -26.65 19.93
N ILE A 194 -2.13 -25.57 20.25
CA ILE A 194 -2.30 -25.12 21.64
C ILE A 194 -3.10 -26.17 22.44
N VAL A 195 -4.21 -26.64 21.87
CA VAL A 195 -5.05 -27.64 22.52
C VAL A 195 -4.31 -28.99 22.71
N GLU A 196 -3.59 -29.44 21.69
CA GLU A 196 -2.77 -30.67 21.80
C GLU A 196 -1.79 -30.59 22.96
N ARG A 197 -1.14 -29.45 23.09
CA ARG A 197 -0.18 -29.22 24.17
C ARG A 197 -0.86 -29.17 25.54
N GLU A 198 -1.95 -28.42 25.68
CA GLU A 198 -2.70 -28.33 26.94
C GLU A 198 -3.19 -29.69 27.41
N TRP A 199 -3.69 -30.52 26.50
CA TRP A 199 -4.11 -31.90 26.83
C TRP A 199 -2.95 -32.77 27.23
N ALA A 200 -1.82 -32.69 26.54
CA ALA A 200 -0.60 -33.43 26.90
C ALA A 200 -0.08 -33.02 28.28
N GLU A 201 -0.04 -31.73 28.59
CA GLU A 201 0.39 -31.20 29.90
C GLU A 201 -0.59 -31.63 31.02
N ALA A 202 -1.90 -31.62 30.75
CA ALA A 202 -2.91 -32.10 31.70
C ALA A 202 -2.77 -33.60 31.99
N GLU A 203 -2.45 -34.40 30.97
CA GLU A 203 -2.23 -35.84 31.17
C GLU A 203 -0.95 -36.12 31.94
N ILE A 204 0.13 -35.41 31.66
CA ILE A 204 1.38 -35.50 32.46
C ILE A 204 1.13 -35.10 33.91
N ARG A 205 0.36 -34.05 34.17
CA ARG A 205 0.00 -33.62 35.54
C ARG A 205 -0.78 -34.69 36.27
N LYS A 206 -1.81 -35.28 35.63
CA LYS A 206 -2.56 -36.42 36.20
C LYS A 206 -1.67 -37.61 36.54
N CYS A 207 -0.75 -37.97 35.63
CA CYS A 207 0.19 -39.07 35.89
C CYS A 207 1.12 -38.78 37.06
N ARG A 208 1.64 -37.55 37.16
CA ARG A 208 2.50 -37.12 38.26
C ARG A 208 1.75 -37.20 39.59
N ASP A 209 0.55 -36.64 39.66
CA ASP A 209 -0.27 -36.63 40.89
C ASP A 209 -0.58 -38.07 41.35
N LYS A 210 -0.88 -38.97 40.41
CA LYS A 210 -1.11 -40.39 40.71
C LYS A 210 0.16 -41.11 41.25
N ILE A 211 1.31 -40.78 40.70
CA ILE A 211 2.61 -41.32 41.21
C ILE A 211 2.88 -40.78 42.62
N GLU A 212 2.63 -39.50 42.89
CA GLU A 212 2.79 -38.94 44.23
C GLU A 212 1.85 -39.57 45.25
N GLU A 213 0.60 -39.87 44.89
CA GLU A 213 -0.34 -40.60 45.74
C GLU A 213 0.16 -42.03 46.08
N LEU A 214 0.66 -42.74 45.06
CA LEU A 214 1.22 -44.11 45.29
C LEU A 214 2.44 -44.11 46.19
N ILE A 215 3.30 -43.10 46.11
CA ILE A 215 4.51 -42.99 46.97
C ILE A 215 4.11 -42.65 48.41
N LYS A 216 3.02 -41.92 48.63
CA LYS A 216 2.54 -41.56 50.00
C LYS A 216 1.74 -42.64 50.69
N GLN A 217 1.37 -43.75 50.06
CA GLN A 217 0.72 -44.88 50.71
C GLN A 217 1.73 -45.63 51.51
N PRO A 218 1.65 -45.66 52.88
CA PRO A 218 2.54 -46.49 53.72
C PRO A 218 2.24 -47.96 53.48
N GLN A 219 3.31 -48.79 53.37
CA GLN A 219 3.25 -50.25 53.40
C GLN A 219 2.76 -50.75 54.73
#